data_e55b68ae7788e5a6eee579b0ec6355a1
#
_entry.id   e55b68ae7788e5a6eee579b0ec6355a1
#
_cell.length_a   1.000
_cell.length_b   1.000
_cell.length_c   1.000
_cell.angle_alpha   90.00
_cell.angle_beta   90.00
_cell.angle_gamma   90.00
#
_symmetry.space_group_name_H-M   'P 1'
#
loop_
_entity.id
_entity.type
_entity.pdbx_description
1 polymer ?
#
loop_
_entity_poly.entity_id
_entity_poly.type
_entity_poly.pdbx_seq_one_letter_code
_entity_poly.pdbx_strand_id
1 'polypeptide(L)'
;SFYITGVSGVGKSSVSEMLEKKGISSFDIDSVKDLCHWINKETLEKSNWHSGLGNEWHEAHEWICDKEKLIHLINQYKDLVVVVGCASNQDEYLDLFDKVFLLHCIPETFIKRIDNRTNNDFGKHGIEKARILNWYKGFESKLIKQGAIPINTEEPLVLVVEKIIRNIKN
;
A
#
# COMPACT_ATOMS: atom_id res chain seq x y z
N SER A 1 -5.84 8.23 13.41
CA SER A 1 -5.27 7.15 12.55
C SER A 1 -4.66 7.73 11.29
N PHE A 2 -3.67 7.04 10.73
CA PHE A 2 -2.92 7.48 9.56
C PHE A 2 -2.82 6.35 8.54
N TYR A 3 -2.76 6.71 7.26
CA TYR A 3 -2.62 5.74 6.18
C TYR A 3 -1.34 5.98 5.39
N ILE A 4 -0.60 4.91 5.11
CA ILE A 4 0.61 4.94 4.27
C ILE A 4 0.34 4.08 3.04
N THR A 5 0.40 4.69 1.87
CA THR A 5 0.19 3.99 0.60
C THR A 5 1.32 4.28 -0.40
N GLY A 6 1.27 3.63 -1.52
CA GLY A 6 2.23 3.74 -2.62
C GLY A 6 2.32 2.44 -3.41
N VAL A 7 2.91 2.48 -4.59
CA VAL A 7 3.02 1.31 -5.46
C VAL A 7 3.86 0.19 -4.83
N SER A 8 3.80 -0.99 -5.41
CA SER A 8 4.65 -2.11 -4.99
C SER A 8 6.14 -1.72 -5.08
N GLY A 9 6.94 -2.11 -4.10
CA GLY A 9 8.38 -1.84 -4.07
C GLY A 9 8.82 -0.48 -3.50
N VAL A 10 7.91 0.45 -3.17
CA VAL A 10 8.29 1.75 -2.59
C VAL A 10 8.76 1.69 -1.13
N GLY A 11 8.63 0.55 -0.45
CA GLY A 11 9.14 0.37 0.92
C GLY A 11 8.10 0.43 2.03
N LYS A 12 6.81 0.25 1.73
CA LYS A 12 5.70 0.28 2.71
C LYS A 12 5.93 -0.63 3.93
N SER A 13 6.19 -1.91 3.70
CA SER A 13 6.39 -2.88 4.80
C SER A 13 7.61 -2.54 5.66
N SER A 14 8.72 -2.08 5.05
CA SER A 14 9.90 -1.64 5.80
C SER A 14 9.61 -0.41 6.68
N VAL A 15 8.77 0.51 6.21
CA VAL A 15 8.33 1.67 7.00
C VAL A 15 7.47 1.20 8.17
N SER A 16 6.51 0.28 7.95
CA SER A 16 5.66 -0.30 8.99
C SER A 16 6.50 -0.94 10.10
N GLU A 17 7.42 -1.84 9.74
CA GLU A 17 8.32 -2.49 10.70
C GLU A 17 9.17 -1.49 11.50
N MET A 18 9.65 -0.42 10.87
CA MET A 18 10.44 0.59 11.56
C MET A 18 9.58 1.45 12.49
N LEU A 19 8.32 1.75 12.14
CA LEU A 19 7.37 2.43 13.02
C LEU A 19 7.11 1.61 14.28
N GLU A 20 6.86 0.31 14.14
CA GLU A 20 6.68 -0.60 15.28
C GLU A 20 7.91 -0.65 16.19
N LYS A 21 9.12 -0.73 15.62
CA LYS A 21 10.38 -0.65 16.39
C LYS A 21 10.54 0.66 17.16
N LYS A 22 9.88 1.73 16.72
CA LYS A 22 9.83 3.03 17.39
C LYS A 22 8.64 3.17 18.36
N GLY A 23 7.88 2.11 18.60
CA GLY A 23 6.75 2.07 19.52
C GLY A 23 5.46 2.69 18.96
N ILE A 24 5.36 2.86 17.65
CA ILE A 24 4.15 3.32 16.96
C ILE A 24 3.43 2.12 16.40
N SER A 25 2.19 1.88 16.82
CA SER A 25 1.38 0.79 16.31
C SER A 25 1.18 0.92 14.81
N SER A 26 1.51 -0.14 14.06
CA SER A 26 1.37 -0.18 12.61
C SER A 26 0.96 -1.57 12.16
N PHE A 27 0.17 -1.66 11.09
CA PHE A 27 -0.09 -2.94 10.42
C PHE A 27 -0.24 -2.75 8.90
N ASP A 28 0.19 -3.77 8.17
CA ASP A 28 0.03 -3.85 6.72
C ASP A 28 -1.27 -4.60 6.42
N ILE A 29 -2.18 -3.99 5.64
CA ILE A 29 -3.48 -4.60 5.28
C ILE A 29 -3.31 -5.94 4.57
N ASP A 30 -2.21 -6.12 3.84
CA ASP A 30 -1.91 -7.37 3.12
C ASP A 30 -1.50 -8.51 4.08
N SER A 31 -1.05 -8.19 5.29
CA SER A 31 -0.66 -9.16 6.31
C SER A 31 -1.79 -9.62 7.22
N VAL A 32 -2.91 -8.90 7.22
CA VAL A 32 -4.07 -9.25 8.05
C VAL A 32 -4.94 -10.28 7.34
N LYS A 33 -5.11 -11.44 7.99
CA LYS A 33 -5.90 -12.54 7.41
C LYS A 33 -7.32 -12.09 7.04
N ASP A 34 -7.74 -12.40 5.83
CA ASP A 34 -9.09 -12.15 5.30
C ASP A 34 -9.50 -10.66 5.23
N LEU A 35 -8.57 -9.72 5.42
CA LEU A 35 -8.83 -8.29 5.28
C LEU A 35 -8.85 -7.88 3.81
N CYS A 36 -7.85 -8.30 3.05
CA CYS A 36 -7.77 -8.03 1.61
C CYS A 36 -7.90 -9.33 0.80
N HIS A 37 -8.48 -9.23 -0.38
CA HIS A 37 -8.62 -10.36 -1.30
C HIS A 37 -8.82 -9.89 -2.74
N TRP A 38 -8.53 -10.77 -3.68
CA TRP A 38 -8.87 -10.56 -5.09
C TRP A 38 -10.34 -10.84 -5.33
N ILE A 39 -10.97 -10.00 -6.14
CA ILE A 39 -12.32 -10.23 -6.66
C ILE A 39 -12.35 -10.11 -8.18
N ASN A 40 -13.25 -10.83 -8.82
CA ASN A 40 -13.63 -10.56 -10.19
C ASN A 40 -14.53 -9.32 -10.22
N LYS A 41 -14.22 -8.35 -11.08
CA LYS A 41 -14.92 -7.04 -11.13
C LYS A 41 -16.38 -7.14 -11.57
N GLU A 42 -16.73 -8.17 -12.38
CA GLU A 42 -18.08 -8.35 -12.90
C GLU A 42 -18.94 -9.17 -11.94
N THR A 43 -18.41 -10.29 -11.45
CA THR A 43 -19.17 -11.22 -10.61
C THR A 43 -19.08 -10.89 -9.11
N LEU A 44 -18.09 -10.08 -8.71
CA LEU A 44 -17.74 -9.77 -7.32
C LEU A 44 -17.33 -11.00 -6.48
N GLU A 45 -17.09 -12.13 -7.14
CA GLU A 45 -16.65 -13.35 -6.48
C GLU A 45 -15.17 -13.28 -6.14
N LYS A 46 -14.81 -13.89 -4.99
CA LYS A 46 -13.43 -14.02 -4.56
C LYS A 46 -12.64 -14.90 -5.51
N SER A 47 -11.43 -14.47 -5.80
CA SER A 47 -10.50 -15.16 -6.69
C SER A 47 -9.15 -15.36 -6.03
N ASN A 48 -8.41 -16.35 -6.49
CA ASN A 48 -7.07 -16.61 -6.00
C ASN A 48 -6.03 -16.15 -7.02
N TRP A 49 -5.12 -15.30 -6.58
CA TRP A 49 -3.96 -14.92 -7.36
C TRP A 49 -2.86 -15.97 -7.24
N HIS A 50 -2.15 -16.22 -8.32
CA HIS A 50 -0.88 -16.92 -8.32
C HIS A 50 0.08 -16.28 -9.34
N SER A 51 1.35 -16.50 -9.15
CA SER A 51 2.39 -16.00 -10.03
C SER A 51 2.21 -16.53 -11.47
N GLY A 52 2.37 -15.65 -12.46
CA GLY A 52 2.27 -16.01 -13.88
C GLY A 52 0.87 -15.90 -14.50
N LEU A 53 -0.12 -15.37 -13.79
CA LEU A 53 -1.41 -15.03 -14.39
C LEU A 53 -1.27 -13.97 -15.49
N GLY A 54 -2.02 -14.16 -16.58
CA GLY A 54 -1.95 -13.30 -17.76
C GLY A 54 -2.62 -11.93 -17.58
N ASN A 55 -2.45 -11.06 -18.58
CA ASN A 55 -3.02 -9.71 -18.55
C ASN A 55 -4.54 -9.72 -18.45
N GLU A 56 -5.23 -10.63 -19.14
CA GLU A 56 -6.70 -10.77 -19.10
C GLU A 56 -7.21 -11.01 -17.67
N TRP A 57 -6.50 -11.85 -16.91
CA TRP A 57 -6.87 -12.08 -15.52
C TRP A 57 -6.74 -10.79 -14.69
N HIS A 58 -5.64 -10.06 -14.83
CA HIS A 58 -5.42 -8.81 -14.10
C HIS A 58 -6.37 -7.69 -14.53
N GLU A 59 -6.85 -7.69 -15.76
CA GLU A 59 -7.89 -6.75 -16.22
C GLU A 59 -9.26 -7.06 -15.62
N ALA A 60 -9.58 -8.35 -15.47
CA ALA A 60 -10.85 -8.81 -14.92
C ALA A 60 -10.91 -8.77 -13.38
N HIS A 61 -9.78 -8.65 -12.69
CA HIS A 61 -9.72 -8.74 -11.23
C HIS A 61 -9.10 -7.50 -10.59
N GLU A 62 -9.44 -7.29 -9.32
CA GLU A 62 -8.87 -6.24 -8.49
C GLU A 62 -8.61 -6.71 -7.06
N TRP A 63 -7.60 -6.13 -6.44
CA TRP A 63 -7.25 -6.34 -5.05
C TRP A 63 -7.98 -5.33 -4.19
N ILE A 64 -8.90 -5.80 -3.36
CA ILE A 64 -9.72 -4.94 -2.50
C ILE A 64 -9.46 -5.20 -1.02
N CYS A 65 -9.66 -4.15 -0.23
CA CYS A 65 -9.69 -4.20 1.23
C CYS A 65 -11.14 -4.12 1.71
N ASP A 66 -11.52 -5.01 2.63
CA ASP A 66 -12.83 -5.00 3.28
C ASP A 66 -12.92 -3.81 4.25
N LYS A 67 -13.66 -2.76 3.84
CA LYS A 67 -13.79 -1.51 4.59
C LYS A 67 -14.37 -1.72 5.99
N GLU A 68 -15.37 -2.57 6.14
CA GLU A 68 -16.03 -2.83 7.44
C GLU A 68 -15.05 -3.47 8.43
N LYS A 69 -14.29 -4.47 7.96
CA LYS A 69 -13.25 -5.10 8.77
C LYS A 69 -12.11 -4.13 9.09
N LEU A 70 -11.73 -3.28 8.14
CA LEU A 70 -10.72 -2.26 8.37
C LEU A 70 -11.14 -1.29 9.48
N ILE A 71 -12.38 -0.80 9.44
CA ILE A 71 -12.94 0.06 10.48
C ILE A 71 -12.91 -0.66 11.84
N HIS A 72 -13.34 -1.92 11.87
CA HIS A 72 -13.33 -2.71 13.10
C HIS A 72 -11.90 -2.86 13.67
N LEU A 73 -10.92 -3.12 12.82
CA LEU A 73 -9.52 -3.23 13.24
C LEU A 73 -8.97 -1.91 13.78
N ILE A 74 -9.18 -0.80 13.08
CA ILE A 74 -8.72 0.53 13.52
C ILE A 74 -9.30 0.86 14.90
N ASN A 75 -10.58 0.55 15.14
CA ASN A 75 -11.27 0.82 16.40
C ASN A 75 -10.77 -0.03 17.59
N GLN A 76 -9.97 -1.08 17.35
CA GLN A 76 -9.34 -1.83 18.43
C GLN A 76 -8.14 -1.10 19.06
N TYR A 77 -7.59 -0.12 18.37
CA TYR A 77 -6.49 0.70 18.86
C TYR A 77 -7.04 1.89 19.63
N LYS A 78 -6.63 2.01 20.90
CA LYS A 78 -7.04 3.14 21.78
C LYS A 78 -6.31 4.43 21.46
N ASP A 79 -5.10 4.27 20.96
CA ASP A 79 -4.17 5.35 20.62
C ASP A 79 -3.96 5.41 19.11
N LEU A 80 -2.90 6.07 18.71
CA LEU A 80 -2.49 6.22 17.32
C LEU A 80 -2.19 4.87 16.67
N VAL A 81 -2.73 4.67 15.47
CA VAL A 81 -2.37 3.54 14.60
C VAL A 81 -2.05 4.03 13.18
N VAL A 82 -1.05 3.42 12.59
CA VAL A 82 -0.66 3.63 11.19
C VAL A 82 -1.03 2.40 10.38
N VAL A 83 -1.96 2.55 9.46
CA VAL A 83 -2.35 1.50 8.51
C VAL A 83 -1.52 1.63 7.25
N VAL A 84 -0.99 0.53 6.77
CA VAL A 84 -0.09 0.51 5.61
C VAL A 84 -0.65 -0.40 4.54
N GLY A 85 -0.64 0.02 3.28
CA GLY A 85 -1.07 -0.83 2.18
C GLY A 85 -1.44 -0.09 0.90
N CYS A 86 -1.95 -0.85 -0.06
CA CYS A 86 -2.47 -0.31 -1.32
C CYS A 86 -3.51 -1.28 -1.88
N ALA A 87 -4.75 -0.86 -1.93
CA ALA A 87 -5.85 -1.62 -2.53
C ALA A 87 -6.57 -0.79 -3.60
N SER A 88 -7.21 -1.46 -4.56
CA SER A 88 -7.89 -0.80 -5.67
C SER A 88 -9.03 0.10 -5.22
N ASN A 89 -9.70 -0.29 -4.14
CA ASN A 89 -10.83 0.45 -3.55
C ASN A 89 -10.43 1.40 -2.42
N GLN A 90 -9.16 1.79 -2.30
CA GLN A 90 -8.72 2.63 -1.16
C GLN A 90 -9.45 3.97 -1.08
N ASP A 91 -9.91 4.53 -2.17
CA ASP A 91 -10.69 5.77 -2.17
C ASP A 91 -11.96 5.70 -1.30
N GLU A 92 -12.49 4.51 -1.07
CA GLU A 92 -13.70 4.30 -0.26
C GLU A 92 -13.46 4.50 1.24
N TYR A 93 -12.18 4.49 1.68
CA TYR A 93 -11.84 4.53 3.09
C TYR A 93 -10.68 5.50 3.45
N LEU A 94 -10.15 6.28 2.49
CA LEU A 94 -9.13 7.29 2.80
C LEU A 94 -9.63 8.36 3.79
N ASP A 95 -10.92 8.63 3.81
CA ASP A 95 -11.59 9.58 4.72
C ASP A 95 -11.62 9.10 6.18
N LEU A 96 -11.28 7.85 6.47
CA LEU A 96 -11.13 7.33 7.83
C LEU A 96 -9.85 7.81 8.52
N PHE A 97 -8.92 8.39 7.77
CA PHE A 97 -7.58 8.74 8.25
C PHE A 97 -7.38 10.25 8.34
N ASP A 98 -6.75 10.70 9.42
CA ASP A 98 -6.42 12.11 9.63
C ASP A 98 -5.44 12.64 8.58
N LYS A 99 -4.49 11.80 8.16
CA LYS A 99 -3.55 12.10 7.07
C LYS A 99 -3.23 10.82 6.30
N VAL A 100 -2.99 11.01 5.01
CA VAL A 100 -2.51 9.97 4.08
C VAL A 100 -1.09 10.32 3.65
N PHE A 101 -0.16 9.39 3.77
CA PHE A 101 1.20 9.51 3.28
C PHE A 101 1.37 8.68 2.02
N LEU A 102 1.85 9.31 0.96
CA LEU A 102 2.20 8.64 -0.29
C LEU A 102 3.69 8.38 -0.34
N LEU A 103 4.10 7.14 -0.16
CA LEU A 103 5.49 6.74 -0.40
C LEU A 103 5.75 6.68 -1.91
N HIS A 104 6.82 7.33 -2.35
CA HIS A 104 7.22 7.34 -3.75
C HIS A 104 8.73 7.23 -3.92
N CYS A 105 9.16 6.74 -5.05
CA CYS A 105 10.53 6.74 -5.54
C CYS A 105 10.53 6.62 -7.06
N ILE A 106 11.70 6.77 -7.69
CA ILE A 106 11.81 6.60 -9.14
C ILE A 106 11.53 5.14 -9.55
N PRO A 107 11.03 4.89 -10.79
CA PRO A 107 10.69 3.55 -11.26
C PRO A 107 11.83 2.53 -11.15
N GLU A 108 13.04 2.94 -11.46
CA GLU A 108 14.23 2.10 -11.37
C GLU A 108 14.43 1.54 -9.95
N THR A 109 14.16 2.36 -8.94
CA THR A 109 14.30 1.97 -7.53
C THR A 109 13.23 0.96 -7.11
N PHE A 110 11.95 1.22 -7.37
CA PHE A 110 10.92 0.28 -6.95
C PHE A 110 10.96 -1.03 -7.76
N ILE A 111 11.32 -1.00 -9.04
CA ILE A 111 11.53 -2.21 -9.85
C ILE A 111 12.68 -3.05 -9.28
N LYS A 112 13.84 -2.44 -9.01
CA LYS A 112 14.98 -3.12 -8.40
C LYS A 112 14.61 -3.76 -7.05
N ARG A 113 13.82 -3.07 -6.23
CA ARG A 113 13.34 -3.60 -4.94
C ARG A 113 12.39 -4.78 -5.12
N ILE A 114 11.48 -4.72 -6.10
CA ILE A 114 10.58 -5.84 -6.45
C ILE A 114 11.39 -7.06 -6.88
N ASP A 115 12.37 -6.90 -7.75
CA ASP A 115 13.17 -8.00 -8.26
C ASP A 115 14.01 -8.69 -7.17
N ASN A 116 14.49 -7.93 -6.20
CA ASN A 116 15.37 -8.45 -5.15
C ASN A 116 14.62 -8.98 -3.90
N ARG A 117 13.34 -8.67 -3.72
CA ARG A 117 12.60 -9.12 -2.54
C ARG A 117 12.28 -10.61 -2.62
N THR A 118 12.22 -11.27 -1.44
CA THR A 118 11.97 -12.71 -1.31
C THR A 118 10.63 -13.06 -0.68
N ASN A 119 9.97 -12.07 -0.07
CA ASN A 119 8.74 -12.26 0.71
C ASN A 119 7.44 -12.12 -0.10
N ASN A 120 7.51 -11.64 -1.32
CA ASN A 120 6.34 -11.45 -2.20
C ASN A 120 6.76 -11.49 -3.66
N ASP A 121 6.08 -12.29 -4.47
CA ASP A 121 6.38 -12.46 -5.90
C ASP A 121 5.59 -11.54 -6.83
N PHE A 122 4.57 -10.84 -6.32
CA PHE A 122 3.77 -9.90 -7.12
C PHE A 122 4.65 -8.80 -7.74
N GLY A 123 4.52 -8.57 -9.02
CA GLY A 123 5.30 -7.56 -9.76
C GLY A 123 6.64 -8.06 -10.31
N LYS A 124 7.06 -9.29 -10.02
CA LYS A 124 8.29 -9.87 -10.60
C LYS A 124 8.11 -10.26 -12.06
N HIS A 125 6.90 -10.64 -12.48
CA HIS A 125 6.60 -10.95 -13.86
C HIS A 125 6.47 -9.70 -14.73
N GLY A 126 6.86 -9.80 -16.00
CA GLY A 126 6.86 -8.67 -16.93
C GLY A 126 5.50 -8.00 -17.10
N ILE A 127 4.42 -8.77 -17.08
CA ILE A 127 3.04 -8.26 -17.18
C ILE A 127 2.71 -7.38 -15.97
N GLU A 128 2.96 -7.87 -14.77
CA GLU A 128 2.70 -7.12 -13.53
C GLU A 128 3.58 -5.87 -13.42
N LYS A 129 4.86 -5.97 -13.79
CA LYS A 129 5.78 -4.83 -13.87
C LYS A 129 5.28 -3.75 -14.82
N ALA A 130 4.88 -4.15 -16.03
CA ALA A 130 4.34 -3.23 -17.03
C ALA A 130 3.08 -2.52 -16.50
N ARG A 131 2.19 -3.25 -15.82
CA ARG A 131 0.99 -2.67 -15.21
C ARG A 131 1.35 -1.65 -14.14
N ILE A 132 2.26 -1.96 -13.24
CA ILE A 132 2.73 -1.01 -12.20
C ILE A 132 3.29 0.25 -12.87
N LEU A 133 4.14 0.12 -13.88
CA LEU A 133 4.73 1.24 -14.61
C LEU A 133 3.70 2.08 -15.37
N ASN A 134 2.64 1.47 -15.87
CA ASN A 134 1.60 2.18 -16.63
C ASN A 134 0.68 3.02 -15.72
N TRP A 135 0.41 2.58 -14.52
CA TRP A 135 -0.57 3.30 -13.67
C TRP A 135 0.04 4.16 -12.56
N TYR A 136 1.31 3.94 -12.17
CA TYR A 136 1.90 4.60 -10.98
C TYR A 136 1.83 6.13 -11.02
N LYS A 137 2.12 6.76 -12.17
CA LYS A 137 2.08 8.23 -12.30
C LYS A 137 0.67 8.81 -12.10
N GLY A 138 -0.33 8.15 -12.67
CA GLY A 138 -1.73 8.53 -12.50
C GLY A 138 -2.19 8.36 -11.06
N PHE A 139 -1.81 7.25 -10.44
CA PHE A 139 -2.08 6.94 -9.04
C PHE A 139 -1.47 7.98 -8.08
N GLU A 140 -0.17 8.26 -8.22
CA GLU A 140 0.50 9.26 -7.38
C GLU A 140 -0.11 10.65 -7.56
N SER A 141 -0.33 11.08 -8.81
CA SER A 141 -0.94 12.38 -9.12
C SER A 141 -2.35 12.51 -8.53
N LYS A 142 -3.14 11.44 -8.57
CA LYS A 142 -4.48 11.41 -7.98
C LYS A 142 -4.42 11.60 -6.46
N LEU A 143 -3.60 10.83 -5.76
CA LEU A 143 -3.45 10.91 -4.31
C LEU A 143 -2.94 12.27 -3.84
N ILE A 144 -1.98 12.86 -4.54
CA ILE A 144 -1.49 14.21 -4.23
C ILE A 144 -2.62 15.25 -4.36
N LYS A 145 -3.45 15.14 -5.41
CA LYS A 145 -4.63 16.02 -5.57
C LYS A 145 -5.66 15.84 -4.47
N GLN A 146 -5.75 14.64 -3.89
CA GLN A 146 -6.61 14.32 -2.75
C GLN A 146 -6.00 14.74 -1.40
N GLY A 147 -4.81 15.35 -1.38
CA GLY A 147 -4.18 15.85 -0.17
C GLY A 147 -3.18 14.90 0.48
N ALA A 148 -2.83 13.80 -0.17
CA ALA A 148 -1.80 12.92 0.36
C ALA A 148 -0.44 13.62 0.42
N ILE A 149 0.29 13.39 1.51
CA ILE A 149 1.61 13.96 1.76
C ILE A 149 2.67 13.07 1.10
N PRO A 150 3.39 13.55 0.07
CA PRO A 150 4.41 12.75 -0.59
C PRO A 150 5.65 12.59 0.30
N ILE A 151 6.14 11.36 0.40
CA ILE A 151 7.35 10.99 1.15
C ILE A 151 8.30 10.26 0.21
N ASN A 152 9.42 10.88 -0.10
CA ASN A 152 10.45 10.28 -0.95
C ASN A 152 11.20 9.16 -0.20
N THR A 153 11.21 7.95 -0.75
CA THR A 153 11.86 6.77 -0.17
C THR A 153 13.21 6.44 -0.81
N GLU A 154 13.77 7.33 -1.61
CA GLU A 154 15.19 7.26 -2.04
C GLU A 154 16.15 7.51 -0.87
N GLU A 155 15.67 8.18 0.16
CA GLU A 155 16.42 8.46 1.38
C GLU A 155 16.57 7.23 2.27
N PRO A 156 17.53 7.23 3.21
CA PRO A 156 17.65 6.18 4.22
C PRO A 156 16.34 5.99 5.01
N LEU A 157 15.96 4.74 5.26
CA LEU A 157 14.69 4.38 5.91
C LEU A 157 14.44 5.14 7.22
N VAL A 158 15.50 5.37 8.02
CA VAL A 158 15.39 6.12 9.29
C VAL A 158 14.88 7.54 9.04
N LEU A 159 15.40 8.24 8.02
CA LEU A 159 14.98 9.60 7.68
C LEU A 159 13.55 9.63 7.12
N VAL A 160 13.17 8.64 6.32
CA VAL A 160 11.80 8.48 5.81
C VAL A 160 10.81 8.37 6.98
N VAL A 161 11.09 7.49 7.93
CA VAL A 161 10.24 7.27 9.09
C VAL A 161 10.20 8.49 10.02
N GLU A 162 11.30 9.18 10.22
CA GLU A 162 11.34 10.42 11.01
C GLU A 162 10.48 11.54 10.39
N LYS A 163 10.45 11.65 9.06
CA LYS A 163 9.56 12.59 8.36
C LYS A 163 8.09 12.25 8.62
N ILE A 164 7.72 10.97 8.53
CA ILE A 164 6.37 10.51 8.82
C ILE A 164 6.00 10.84 10.26
N ILE A 165 6.84 10.49 11.23
CA ILE A 165 6.58 10.75 12.66
C ILE A 165 6.41 12.24 12.95
N ARG A 166 7.22 13.11 12.35
CA ARG A 166 7.03 14.57 12.49
C ARG A 166 5.68 15.03 11.99
N ASN A 167 5.23 14.51 10.85
CA ASN A 167 3.92 14.86 10.29
C ASN A 167 2.74 14.29 11.09
N ILE A 168 2.93 13.17 11.79
CA ILE A 168 1.94 12.58 12.70
C ILE A 168 1.75 13.46 13.95
N LYS A 169 2.83 14.08 14.45
CA LYS A 169 2.81 14.87 15.70
C LYS A 169 2.35 16.32 15.53
N ASN A 170 2.35 16.80 14.29
CA ASN A 170 1.90 18.16 13.93
C ASN A 170 0.44 18.14 13.44
#